data_dc0e5a71ba870f171022cb0fbd7ce8ce
#
_entry.id   dc0e5a71ba870f171022cb0fbd7ce8ce
#
_cell.length_a   1.000
_cell.length_b   1.000
_cell.length_c   1.000
_cell.angle_alpha   90.00
_cell.angle_beta   90.00
_cell.angle_gamma   90.00
#
_symmetry.space_group_name_H-M   'P 1'
#
loop_
_entity.id
_entity.type
_entity.pdbx_description
1 polymer ?
#
loop_
_entity_poly.entity_id
_entity_poly.type
_entity_poly.pdbx_seq_one_letter_code
_entity_poly.pdbx_strand_id
1 'polypeptide(L)'
;MPRFPLPDFLQDPSDAPILDVRAPVEYQHGHIPGAVSFPLFTDEERARIGTTYKQVSQDKAVLLGLDFFGPKMGEMVRQAKKLAPNKQVRVHCWRGGMRSGAVLWLLELAGFQVHLLDKGYKDYRRWVLQQFEQPRPLLVLGGLTGSGKTDVLHALAAQQQPLIDLEGLARHKGSAFGSIGLPPQPTQEQFENDLAAVLAALPETGPIWVEDESRTIGGVHVPPPLFAQMMQAPLIVLDIPREVRVRKLAEEYGREDPAALAGAILKIRKRLGGLATKEALAAIGEDDMEKMVSLVLDYYDKTYSHGLENRVTIQVPSDTCDPAVNAQLVRQALATANFPARSTSVSHGA
;
A
#
# COMPACT_ATOMS: atom_id res chain seq x y z
N MET A 1 -27.88 14.25 -16.16
CA MET A 1 -26.88 14.30 -15.07
C MET A 1 -25.60 13.73 -15.61
N PRO A 2 -24.53 14.50 -15.72
CA PRO A 2 -23.27 14.00 -16.28
C PRO A 2 -22.64 12.96 -15.35
N ARG A 3 -22.43 11.76 -15.87
CA ARG A 3 -21.69 10.70 -15.22
C ARG A 3 -20.33 10.64 -15.87
N PHE A 4 -19.30 10.53 -15.06
CA PHE A 4 -17.92 10.52 -15.51
C PHE A 4 -17.40 9.08 -15.56
N PRO A 5 -16.80 8.65 -16.67
CA PRO A 5 -16.02 7.43 -16.71
C PRO A 5 -14.89 7.47 -15.69
N LEU A 6 -14.42 6.32 -15.24
CA LEU A 6 -13.40 6.25 -14.19
C LEU A 6 -12.10 7.01 -14.54
N PRO A 7 -11.54 6.94 -15.77
CA PRO A 7 -10.34 7.70 -16.11
C PRO A 7 -10.52 9.21 -15.92
N ASP A 8 -11.62 9.75 -16.46
CA ASP A 8 -11.93 11.19 -16.38
C ASP A 8 -12.19 11.62 -14.92
N PHE A 9 -12.79 10.73 -14.12
CA PHE A 9 -13.06 10.98 -12.71
C PHE A 9 -11.78 11.02 -11.86
N LEU A 10 -10.80 10.16 -12.15
CA LEU A 10 -9.52 10.11 -11.42
C LEU A 10 -8.57 11.23 -11.86
N GLN A 11 -8.57 11.57 -13.14
CA GLN A 11 -7.67 12.58 -13.74
C GLN A 11 -8.28 14.00 -13.76
N ASP A 12 -9.37 14.22 -13.03
CA ASP A 12 -10.04 15.53 -12.97
C ASP A 12 -9.05 16.62 -12.51
N PRO A 13 -8.74 17.62 -13.36
CA PRO A 13 -7.75 18.64 -13.06
C PRO A 13 -8.23 19.69 -12.05
N SER A 14 -9.50 19.64 -11.65
CA SER A 14 -10.12 20.65 -10.76
C SER A 14 -9.68 20.55 -9.31
N ASP A 15 -8.93 19.52 -8.94
CA ASP A 15 -8.54 19.22 -7.54
C ASP A 15 -9.75 19.09 -6.58
N ALA A 16 -10.94 18.89 -7.14
CA ALA A 16 -12.16 18.74 -6.37
C ALA A 16 -12.10 17.51 -5.45
N PRO A 17 -12.49 17.62 -4.17
CA PRO A 17 -12.43 16.48 -3.25
C PRO A 17 -13.37 15.36 -3.70
N ILE A 18 -12.92 14.13 -3.52
CA ILE A 18 -13.71 12.92 -3.76
C ILE A 18 -14.51 12.62 -2.50
N LEU A 19 -15.83 12.65 -2.57
CA LEU A 19 -16.74 12.34 -1.48
C LEU A 19 -17.24 10.90 -1.63
N ASP A 20 -16.82 10.03 -0.73
CA ASP A 20 -17.31 8.66 -0.65
C ASP A 20 -18.57 8.62 0.21
N VAL A 21 -19.73 8.44 -0.42
CA VAL A 21 -21.03 8.45 0.28
C VAL A 21 -21.47 7.06 0.75
N ARG A 22 -20.58 6.09 0.75
CA ARG A 22 -20.81 4.77 1.35
C ARG A 22 -20.86 4.88 2.87
N ALA A 23 -21.33 3.82 3.54
CA ALA A 23 -21.30 3.75 4.99
C ALA A 23 -19.87 3.72 5.53
N PRO A 24 -19.63 4.16 6.79
CA PRO A 24 -18.30 4.21 7.38
C PRO A 24 -17.53 2.89 7.30
N VAL A 25 -18.17 1.75 7.57
CA VAL A 25 -17.52 0.43 7.47
C VAL A 25 -17.10 0.09 6.04
N GLU A 26 -17.88 0.51 5.02
CA GLU A 26 -17.51 0.32 3.61
C GLU A 26 -16.29 1.16 3.24
N TYR A 27 -16.19 2.38 3.76
CA TYR A 27 -15.04 3.27 3.59
C TYR A 27 -13.78 2.74 4.29
N GLN A 28 -13.91 2.31 5.55
CA GLN A 28 -12.80 1.77 6.33
C GLN A 28 -12.23 0.47 5.75
N HIS A 29 -13.08 -0.34 5.12
CA HIS A 29 -12.64 -1.56 4.45
C HIS A 29 -11.73 -1.26 3.25
N GLY A 30 -12.03 -0.20 2.50
CA GLY A 30 -11.23 0.30 1.39
C GLY A 30 -11.93 1.41 0.65
N HIS A 31 -11.19 2.43 0.22
CA HIS A 31 -11.69 3.60 -0.48
C HIS A 31 -10.72 4.05 -1.58
N ILE A 32 -11.15 4.94 -2.45
CA ILE A 32 -10.28 5.58 -3.45
C ILE A 32 -9.26 6.43 -2.69
N PRO A 33 -7.94 6.31 -2.92
CA PRO A 33 -6.93 7.11 -2.25
C PRO A 33 -7.24 8.61 -2.34
N GLY A 34 -7.16 9.31 -1.21
CA GLY A 34 -7.53 10.72 -1.10
C GLY A 34 -9.03 11.02 -1.02
N ALA A 35 -9.91 10.02 -1.12
CA ALA A 35 -11.34 10.23 -0.90
C ALA A 35 -11.63 10.55 0.58
N VAL A 36 -12.64 11.40 0.79
CA VAL A 36 -13.15 11.79 2.11
C VAL A 36 -14.41 11.00 2.42
N SER A 37 -14.48 10.41 3.62
CA SER A 37 -15.71 9.77 4.10
C SER A 37 -16.83 10.81 4.27
N PHE A 38 -17.89 10.64 3.49
CA PHE A 38 -19.06 11.53 3.48
C PHE A 38 -20.36 10.72 3.48
N PRO A 39 -20.58 9.91 4.52
CA PRO A 39 -21.60 8.86 4.51
C PRO A 39 -23.02 9.43 4.44
N LEU A 40 -23.80 8.93 3.48
CA LEU A 40 -25.24 9.18 3.41
C LEU A 40 -25.98 8.50 4.58
N PHE A 41 -25.50 7.30 4.97
CA PHE A 41 -26.10 6.49 6.02
C PHE A 41 -25.02 6.01 7.01
N THR A 42 -25.38 5.88 8.29
CA THR A 42 -24.57 5.15 9.26
C THR A 42 -24.54 3.65 8.90
N ASP A 43 -23.69 2.88 9.58
CA ASP A 43 -23.60 1.44 9.37
C ASP A 43 -24.93 0.72 9.71
N GLU A 44 -25.59 1.14 10.79
CA GLU A 44 -26.89 0.60 11.23
C GLU A 44 -28.00 0.96 10.24
N GLU A 45 -28.07 2.23 9.81
CA GLU A 45 -29.07 2.67 8.81
C GLU A 45 -28.90 1.92 7.50
N ARG A 46 -27.64 1.80 7.04
CA ARG A 46 -27.33 1.05 5.82
C ARG A 46 -27.73 -0.43 5.94
N ALA A 47 -27.47 -1.05 7.10
CA ALA A 47 -27.85 -2.44 7.34
C ALA A 47 -29.39 -2.61 7.33
N ARG A 48 -30.12 -1.72 7.98
CA ARG A 48 -31.61 -1.72 7.99
C ARG A 48 -32.18 -1.54 6.60
N ILE A 49 -31.71 -0.55 5.82
CA ILE A 49 -32.13 -0.33 4.44
C ILE A 49 -31.85 -1.58 3.60
N GLY A 50 -30.64 -2.16 3.71
CA GLY A 50 -30.23 -3.35 2.97
C GLY A 50 -31.10 -4.58 3.29
N THR A 51 -31.47 -4.77 4.53
CA THR A 51 -32.39 -5.84 4.98
C THR A 51 -33.80 -5.62 4.42
N THR A 52 -34.34 -4.39 4.54
CA THR A 52 -35.64 -4.03 4.00
C THR A 52 -35.70 -4.24 2.48
N TYR A 53 -34.65 -3.85 1.77
CA TYR A 53 -34.55 -4.04 0.32
C TYR A 53 -34.63 -5.52 -0.09
N LYS A 54 -33.92 -6.39 0.65
CA LYS A 54 -33.86 -7.83 0.32
C LYS A 54 -35.08 -8.63 0.78
N GLN A 55 -35.63 -8.28 1.96
CA GLN A 55 -36.60 -9.12 2.64
C GLN A 55 -38.05 -8.59 2.55
N VAL A 56 -38.23 -7.29 2.24
CA VAL A 56 -39.55 -6.67 2.21
C VAL A 56 -39.89 -6.16 0.81
N SER A 57 -39.33 -4.98 0.43
CA SER A 57 -39.50 -4.43 -0.92
C SER A 57 -38.55 -3.27 -1.17
N GLN A 58 -38.29 -3.00 -2.44
CA GLN A 58 -37.49 -1.83 -2.86
C GLN A 58 -38.17 -0.52 -2.43
N ASP A 59 -39.47 -0.37 -2.61
CA ASP A 59 -40.19 0.86 -2.28
C ASP A 59 -40.11 1.20 -0.80
N LYS A 60 -40.29 0.20 0.08
CA LYS A 60 -40.15 0.42 1.53
C LYS A 60 -38.71 0.77 1.93
N ALA A 61 -37.71 0.18 1.27
CA ALA A 61 -36.33 0.51 1.50
C ALA A 61 -35.99 1.95 1.06
N VAL A 62 -36.58 2.42 -0.04
CA VAL A 62 -36.44 3.81 -0.51
C VAL A 62 -37.07 4.77 0.49
N LEU A 63 -38.31 4.53 0.95
CA LEU A 63 -38.96 5.36 1.97
C LEU A 63 -38.14 5.43 3.26
N LEU A 64 -37.69 4.27 3.77
CA LEU A 64 -36.82 4.22 4.94
C LEU A 64 -35.51 5.01 4.74
N GLY A 65 -34.93 4.94 3.54
CA GLY A 65 -33.75 5.73 3.19
C GLY A 65 -34.02 7.22 3.20
N LEU A 66 -35.19 7.68 2.72
CA LEU A 66 -35.60 9.08 2.75
C LEU A 66 -35.83 9.57 4.20
N ASP A 67 -36.43 8.75 5.06
CA ASP A 67 -36.62 9.06 6.48
C ASP A 67 -35.29 9.30 7.20
N PHE A 68 -34.24 8.55 6.86
CA PHE A 68 -32.90 8.76 7.40
C PHE A 68 -32.15 9.92 6.75
N PHE A 69 -32.35 10.16 5.47
CA PHE A 69 -31.65 11.19 4.72
C PHE A 69 -32.16 12.60 5.01
N GLY A 70 -33.49 12.79 5.08
CA GLY A 70 -34.12 14.09 5.25
C GLY A 70 -33.52 14.95 6.39
N PRO A 71 -33.45 14.43 7.61
CA PRO A 71 -32.88 15.16 8.74
C PRO A 71 -31.43 15.58 8.59
N LYS A 72 -30.64 14.86 7.75
CA LYS A 72 -29.19 15.08 7.57
C LYS A 72 -28.85 16.08 6.45
N MET A 73 -29.78 16.37 5.54
CA MET A 73 -29.51 17.17 4.34
C MET A 73 -28.81 18.50 4.63
N GLY A 74 -29.32 19.26 5.60
CA GLY A 74 -28.74 20.56 5.95
C GLY A 74 -27.32 20.46 6.46
N GLU A 75 -27.01 19.44 7.29
CA GLU A 75 -25.66 19.24 7.80
C GLU A 75 -24.71 18.75 6.72
N MET A 76 -25.13 17.88 5.85
CA MET A 76 -24.34 17.44 4.69
C MET A 76 -23.95 18.61 3.79
N VAL A 77 -24.86 19.54 3.51
CA VAL A 77 -24.54 20.75 2.74
C VAL A 77 -23.50 21.62 3.47
N ARG A 78 -23.64 21.82 4.80
CA ARG A 78 -22.65 22.57 5.58
C ARG A 78 -21.27 21.92 5.56
N GLN A 79 -21.22 20.62 5.70
CA GLN A 79 -19.99 19.84 5.62
C GLN A 79 -19.35 19.93 4.22
N ALA A 80 -20.14 19.76 3.15
CA ALA A 80 -19.65 19.88 1.79
C ALA A 80 -19.07 21.30 1.50
N LYS A 81 -19.68 22.37 2.01
CA LYS A 81 -19.15 23.74 1.89
C LYS A 81 -17.79 23.93 2.59
N LYS A 82 -17.55 23.21 3.69
CA LYS A 82 -16.25 23.23 4.37
C LYS A 82 -15.18 22.49 3.57
N LEU A 83 -15.54 21.33 3.00
CA LEU A 83 -14.62 20.48 2.23
C LEU A 83 -14.29 21.08 0.86
N ALA A 84 -15.26 21.74 0.22
CA ALA A 84 -15.14 22.31 -1.10
C ALA A 84 -15.70 23.77 -1.15
N PRO A 85 -14.91 24.77 -0.70
CA PRO A 85 -15.32 26.18 -0.74
C PRO A 85 -15.63 26.71 -2.15
N ASN A 86 -14.95 26.14 -3.17
CA ASN A 86 -15.15 26.41 -4.59
C ASN A 86 -16.41 25.74 -5.16
N LYS A 87 -17.13 24.96 -4.35
CA LYS A 87 -18.35 24.24 -4.73
C LYS A 87 -18.18 23.24 -5.88
N GLN A 88 -17.00 22.65 -6.02
CA GLN A 88 -16.75 21.55 -6.94
C GLN A 88 -16.43 20.29 -6.16
N VAL A 89 -17.13 19.19 -6.46
CA VAL A 89 -16.92 17.91 -5.77
C VAL A 89 -17.06 16.74 -6.73
N ARG A 90 -16.31 15.68 -6.45
CA ARG A 90 -16.46 14.37 -7.07
C ARG A 90 -17.19 13.44 -6.10
N VAL A 91 -18.17 12.70 -6.57
CA VAL A 91 -19.01 11.86 -5.69
C VAL A 91 -19.08 10.44 -6.21
N HIS A 92 -18.99 9.48 -5.32
CA HIS A 92 -19.26 8.09 -5.65
C HIS A 92 -19.95 7.34 -4.51
N CYS A 93 -20.63 6.25 -4.87
CA CYS A 93 -21.06 5.19 -3.95
C CYS A 93 -20.57 3.84 -4.48
N TRP A 94 -21.14 2.72 -4.00
CA TRP A 94 -20.72 1.39 -4.44
C TRP A 94 -20.91 1.10 -5.94
N ARG A 95 -22.03 1.56 -6.54
CA ARG A 95 -22.39 1.27 -7.95
C ARG A 95 -22.81 2.49 -8.77
N GLY A 96 -22.60 3.71 -8.29
CA GLY A 96 -23.08 4.91 -8.97
C GLY A 96 -24.61 5.02 -9.04
N GLY A 97 -25.33 4.42 -8.08
CA GLY A 97 -26.78 4.33 -8.04
C GLY A 97 -27.46 5.37 -7.14
N MET A 98 -28.56 4.98 -6.49
CA MET A 98 -29.43 5.87 -5.70
C MET A 98 -28.70 6.67 -4.62
N ARG A 99 -27.76 6.06 -3.88
CA ARG A 99 -27.04 6.75 -2.79
C ARG A 99 -26.30 7.99 -3.30
N SER A 100 -25.44 7.81 -4.30
CA SER A 100 -24.70 8.94 -4.88
C SER A 100 -25.57 9.87 -5.70
N GLY A 101 -26.66 9.37 -6.30
CA GLY A 101 -27.66 10.20 -6.98
C GLY A 101 -28.42 11.14 -6.03
N ALA A 102 -28.77 10.68 -4.82
CA ALA A 102 -29.42 11.52 -3.81
C ALA A 102 -28.50 12.63 -3.30
N VAL A 103 -27.22 12.31 -3.06
CA VAL A 103 -26.22 13.31 -2.65
C VAL A 103 -25.92 14.30 -3.78
N LEU A 104 -25.80 13.84 -5.03
CA LEU A 104 -25.65 14.69 -6.19
C LEU A 104 -26.81 15.70 -6.27
N TRP A 105 -28.07 15.23 -6.23
CA TRP A 105 -29.25 16.10 -6.25
C TRP A 105 -29.22 17.15 -5.14
N LEU A 106 -28.88 16.73 -3.90
CA LEU A 106 -28.80 17.65 -2.76
C LEU A 106 -27.74 18.73 -2.95
N LEU A 107 -26.56 18.35 -3.42
CA LEU A 107 -25.45 19.28 -3.58
C LEU A 107 -25.65 20.20 -4.79
N GLU A 108 -26.22 19.73 -5.90
CA GLU A 108 -26.60 20.58 -7.02
C GLU A 108 -27.66 21.62 -6.60
N LEU A 109 -28.67 21.22 -5.79
CA LEU A 109 -29.65 22.14 -5.21
C LEU A 109 -28.97 23.23 -4.36
N ALA A 110 -27.86 22.90 -3.69
CA ALA A 110 -27.05 23.83 -2.90
C ALA A 110 -26.04 24.65 -3.75
N GLY A 111 -26.07 24.50 -5.08
CA GLY A 111 -25.24 25.23 -6.05
C GLY A 111 -23.83 24.67 -6.22
N PHE A 112 -23.63 23.37 -5.96
CA PHE A 112 -22.38 22.67 -6.27
C PHE A 112 -22.37 22.16 -7.70
N GLN A 113 -21.18 22.13 -8.31
CA GLN A 113 -20.89 21.33 -9.48
C GLN A 113 -20.43 19.95 -9.01
N VAL A 114 -21.17 18.89 -9.40
CA VAL A 114 -20.95 17.54 -8.91
C VAL A 114 -20.55 16.61 -10.06
N HIS A 115 -19.38 16.02 -9.98
CA HIS A 115 -18.92 14.98 -10.90
C HIS A 115 -19.21 13.60 -10.29
N LEU A 116 -20.16 12.88 -10.86
CA LEU A 116 -20.57 11.57 -10.36
C LEU A 116 -19.82 10.45 -11.07
N LEU A 117 -19.12 9.60 -10.32
CA LEU A 117 -18.47 8.41 -10.87
C LEU A 117 -19.51 7.44 -11.45
N ASP A 118 -19.41 7.14 -12.75
CA ASP A 118 -20.22 6.08 -13.36
C ASP A 118 -19.80 4.71 -12.79
N LYS A 119 -20.78 3.82 -12.57
CA LYS A 119 -20.60 2.47 -11.99
C LYS A 119 -19.96 2.42 -10.60
N GLY A 120 -19.50 3.55 -10.03
CA GLY A 120 -19.06 3.73 -8.67
C GLY A 120 -17.80 2.93 -8.28
N TYR A 121 -17.61 2.75 -6.97
CA TYR A 121 -16.43 2.09 -6.39
C TYR A 121 -16.20 0.66 -6.89
N LYS A 122 -17.25 -0.07 -7.26
CA LYS A 122 -17.12 -1.41 -7.85
C LYS A 122 -16.31 -1.40 -9.14
N ASP A 123 -16.46 -0.37 -9.96
CA ASP A 123 -15.71 -0.21 -11.21
C ASP A 123 -14.27 0.21 -10.95
N TYR A 124 -14.06 1.10 -9.97
CA TYR A 124 -12.73 1.43 -9.47
C TYR A 124 -11.98 0.18 -9.00
N ARG A 125 -12.59 -0.70 -8.21
CA ARG A 125 -11.95 -1.95 -7.76
C ARG A 125 -11.59 -2.89 -8.92
N ARG A 126 -12.40 -2.92 -9.98
CA ARG A 126 -12.05 -3.69 -11.19
C ARG A 126 -10.80 -3.12 -11.86
N TRP A 127 -10.74 -1.80 -11.98
CA TRP A 127 -9.59 -1.10 -12.52
C TRP A 127 -8.33 -1.33 -11.66
N VAL A 128 -8.43 -1.29 -10.33
CA VAL A 128 -7.34 -1.60 -9.41
C VAL A 128 -6.74 -2.97 -9.70
N LEU A 129 -7.57 -4.01 -9.81
CA LEU A 129 -7.08 -5.36 -10.08
C LEU A 129 -6.40 -5.47 -11.45
N GLN A 130 -6.89 -4.76 -12.45
CA GLN A 130 -6.28 -4.72 -13.78
C GLN A 130 -4.89 -4.05 -13.78
N GLN A 131 -4.60 -3.10 -12.86
CA GLN A 131 -3.28 -2.48 -12.78
C GLN A 131 -2.17 -3.50 -12.48
N PHE A 132 -2.47 -4.54 -11.71
CA PHE A 132 -1.49 -5.58 -11.35
C PHE A 132 -1.17 -6.54 -12.48
N GLU A 133 -2.05 -6.65 -13.47
CA GLU A 133 -1.86 -7.50 -14.66
C GLU A 133 -1.02 -6.82 -15.75
N GLN A 134 -0.88 -5.49 -15.68
CA GLN A 134 -0.09 -4.74 -16.66
C GLN A 134 1.40 -5.07 -16.52
N PRO A 135 2.09 -5.44 -17.62
CA PRO A 135 3.53 -5.66 -17.59
C PRO A 135 4.29 -4.40 -17.17
N ARG A 136 5.23 -4.52 -16.26
CA ARG A 136 6.05 -3.42 -15.76
C ARG A 136 7.54 -3.75 -15.87
N PRO A 137 8.41 -2.79 -16.26
CA PRO A 137 9.86 -2.98 -16.29
C PRO A 137 10.47 -2.91 -14.90
N LEU A 138 10.14 -3.91 -14.04
CA LEU A 138 10.57 -3.94 -12.65
C LEU A 138 12.07 -4.25 -12.52
N LEU A 139 12.72 -3.58 -11.55
CA LEU A 139 14.03 -3.91 -11.00
C LEU A 139 13.87 -4.16 -9.51
N VAL A 140 14.27 -5.34 -9.06
CA VAL A 140 14.12 -5.72 -7.65
C VAL A 140 15.42 -5.46 -6.92
N LEU A 141 15.35 -4.70 -5.80
CA LEU A 141 16.45 -4.47 -4.90
C LEU A 141 16.36 -5.45 -3.72
N GLY A 142 17.31 -6.39 -3.67
CA GLY A 142 17.48 -7.38 -2.62
C GLY A 142 18.64 -7.06 -1.69
N GLY A 143 18.77 -7.87 -0.67
CA GLY A 143 19.82 -7.81 0.34
C GLY A 143 19.32 -8.38 1.66
N LEU A 144 20.23 -8.89 2.48
CA LEU A 144 19.90 -9.49 3.77
C LEU A 144 19.23 -8.48 4.71
N THR A 145 18.57 -8.96 5.75
CA THR A 145 17.95 -8.10 6.78
C THR A 145 18.97 -7.14 7.37
N GLY A 146 18.61 -5.85 7.45
CA GLY A 146 19.47 -4.77 7.93
C GLY A 146 20.43 -4.19 6.89
N SER A 147 20.38 -4.61 5.62
CA SER A 147 21.21 -4.02 4.55
C SER A 147 20.77 -2.60 4.12
N GLY A 148 19.66 -2.08 4.64
CA GLY A 148 19.19 -0.73 4.33
C GLY A 148 18.50 -0.59 2.97
N LYS A 149 17.94 -1.65 2.41
CA LYS A 149 17.25 -1.64 1.10
C LYS A 149 16.27 -0.50 0.94
N THR A 150 15.38 -0.33 1.91
CA THR A 150 14.31 0.68 1.88
C THR A 150 14.89 2.09 1.87
N ASP A 151 15.95 2.36 2.67
CA ASP A 151 16.65 3.64 2.67
C ASP A 151 17.33 3.93 1.31
N VAL A 152 17.92 2.88 0.69
CA VAL A 152 18.52 2.99 -0.66
C VAL A 152 17.46 3.27 -1.72
N LEU A 153 16.30 2.63 -1.65
CA LEU A 153 15.18 2.89 -2.55
C LEU A 153 14.67 4.33 -2.40
N HIS A 154 14.56 4.83 -1.18
CA HIS A 154 14.21 6.24 -0.94
C HIS A 154 15.30 7.21 -1.47
N ALA A 155 16.57 6.85 -1.35
CA ALA A 155 17.66 7.63 -1.96
C ALA A 155 17.60 7.64 -3.49
N LEU A 156 17.20 6.52 -4.11
CA LEU A 156 16.94 6.43 -5.56
C LEU A 156 15.73 7.29 -5.95
N ALA A 157 14.65 7.26 -5.17
CA ALA A 157 13.46 8.09 -5.40
C ALA A 157 13.78 9.59 -5.29
N ALA A 158 14.62 10.00 -4.33
CA ALA A 158 15.11 11.38 -4.23
C ALA A 158 15.92 11.82 -5.47
N GLN A 159 16.48 10.87 -6.22
CA GLN A 159 17.11 11.09 -7.53
C GLN A 159 16.13 10.91 -8.71
N GLN A 160 14.82 11.02 -8.46
CA GLN A 160 13.73 10.91 -9.43
C GLN A 160 13.64 9.54 -10.13
N GLN A 161 14.14 8.48 -9.50
CA GLN A 161 13.94 7.13 -9.98
C GLN A 161 12.54 6.63 -9.59
N PRO A 162 11.77 6.04 -10.53
CA PRO A 162 10.47 5.46 -10.23
C PRO A 162 10.56 4.33 -9.20
N LEU A 163 9.74 4.38 -8.17
CA LEU A 163 9.76 3.46 -7.02
C LEU A 163 8.37 2.95 -6.68
N ILE A 164 8.30 1.67 -6.31
CA ILE A 164 7.18 1.06 -5.58
C ILE A 164 7.70 0.73 -4.17
N ASP A 165 7.27 1.47 -3.17
CA ASP A 165 7.57 1.25 -1.74
C ASP A 165 6.50 0.33 -1.13
N LEU A 166 6.72 -0.99 -1.21
CA LEU A 166 5.77 -1.99 -0.71
C LEU A 166 5.69 -1.98 0.81
N GLU A 167 6.81 -1.81 1.51
CA GLU A 167 6.85 -1.74 2.97
C GLU A 167 6.14 -0.51 3.48
N GLY A 168 6.35 0.65 2.86
CA GLY A 168 5.66 1.90 3.21
C GLY A 168 4.16 1.80 2.98
N LEU A 169 3.71 1.27 1.83
CA LEU A 169 2.29 1.04 1.54
C LEU A 169 1.66 0.03 2.50
N ALA A 170 2.38 -1.02 2.87
CA ALA A 170 1.93 -2.00 3.85
C ALA A 170 2.00 -1.49 5.30
N ARG A 171 2.70 -0.39 5.57
CA ARG A 171 3.06 0.09 6.92
C ARG A 171 3.70 -1.01 7.74
N HIS A 172 4.68 -1.69 7.14
CA HIS A 172 5.31 -2.85 7.76
C HIS A 172 6.64 -3.20 7.07
N LYS A 173 7.74 -3.27 7.82
CA LYS A 173 9.11 -3.53 7.33
C LYS A 173 9.40 -5.03 7.08
N GLY A 174 8.48 -5.81 6.55
CA GLY A 174 8.66 -7.20 6.13
C GLY A 174 8.98 -8.23 7.22
N SER A 175 9.64 -7.88 8.30
CA SER A 175 10.12 -8.79 9.36
C SER A 175 9.14 -8.94 10.53
N ALA A 176 9.42 -9.83 11.50
CA ALA A 176 8.65 -9.92 12.75
C ALA A 176 8.67 -8.62 13.58
N PHE A 177 9.66 -7.77 13.38
CA PHE A 177 9.83 -6.45 13.99
C PHE A 177 9.18 -5.34 13.15
N GLY A 178 8.69 -5.67 11.97
CA GLY A 178 8.30 -4.73 10.94
C GLY A 178 7.11 -3.82 11.27
N SER A 179 6.32 -4.14 12.29
CA SER A 179 5.20 -3.30 12.75
C SER A 179 5.60 -2.31 13.86
N ILE A 180 6.82 -2.40 14.42
CA ILE A 180 7.25 -1.57 15.55
C ILE A 180 7.43 -0.13 15.06
N GLY A 181 6.91 0.84 15.82
CA GLY A 181 6.98 2.28 15.50
C GLY A 181 6.09 2.72 14.34
N LEU A 182 5.33 1.83 13.72
CA LEU A 182 4.47 2.14 12.56
C LEU A 182 2.97 2.17 12.92
N PRO A 183 2.17 2.97 12.19
CA PRO A 183 0.72 2.93 12.32
C PRO A 183 0.16 1.55 11.97
N PRO A 184 -1.10 1.24 12.36
CA PRO A 184 -1.75 0.00 11.97
C PRO A 184 -1.71 -0.22 10.46
N GLN A 185 -1.50 -1.47 10.06
CA GLN A 185 -1.53 -1.86 8.64
C GLN A 185 -2.89 -1.54 8.02
N PRO A 186 -2.93 -1.20 6.72
CA PRO A 186 -4.18 -1.07 5.99
C PRO A 186 -4.88 -2.43 5.88
N THR A 187 -6.15 -2.42 5.50
CA THR A 187 -6.81 -3.63 5.01
C THR A 187 -6.16 -4.09 3.71
N GLN A 188 -6.36 -5.36 3.33
CA GLN A 188 -5.90 -5.86 2.03
C GLN A 188 -6.43 -5.01 0.86
N GLU A 189 -7.72 -4.64 0.91
CA GLU A 189 -8.35 -3.86 -0.15
C GLU A 189 -7.76 -2.44 -0.23
N GLN A 190 -7.47 -1.80 0.90
CA GLN A 190 -6.84 -0.48 0.91
C GLN A 190 -5.40 -0.54 0.42
N PHE A 191 -4.61 -1.52 0.86
CA PHE A 191 -3.25 -1.75 0.35
C PHE A 191 -3.23 -1.89 -1.18
N GLU A 192 -4.15 -2.68 -1.74
CA GLU A 192 -4.29 -2.82 -3.19
C GLU A 192 -4.70 -1.52 -3.88
N ASN A 193 -5.61 -0.74 -3.27
CA ASN A 193 -6.02 0.55 -3.80
C ASN A 193 -4.86 1.54 -3.87
N ASP A 194 -4.07 1.63 -2.79
CA ASP A 194 -2.93 2.52 -2.70
C ASP A 194 -1.82 2.09 -3.67
N LEU A 195 -1.55 0.80 -3.75
CA LEU A 195 -0.56 0.23 -4.68
C LEU A 195 -0.95 0.47 -6.15
N ALA A 196 -2.23 0.29 -6.50
CA ALA A 196 -2.70 0.55 -7.85
C ALA A 196 -2.62 2.04 -8.23
N ALA A 197 -2.87 2.93 -7.28
CA ALA A 197 -2.71 4.37 -7.49
C ALA A 197 -1.23 4.74 -7.76
N VAL A 198 -0.30 4.15 -7.00
CA VAL A 198 1.14 4.30 -7.25
C VAL A 198 1.50 3.79 -8.65
N LEU A 199 1.08 2.56 -8.99
CA LEU A 199 1.35 1.96 -10.31
C LEU A 199 0.83 2.80 -11.47
N ALA A 200 -0.35 3.42 -11.32
CA ALA A 200 -0.95 4.26 -12.35
C ALA A 200 -0.23 5.62 -12.54
N ALA A 201 0.46 6.09 -11.49
CA ALA A 201 1.25 7.33 -11.54
C ALA A 201 2.68 7.11 -12.06
N LEU A 202 3.15 5.86 -12.12
CA LEU A 202 4.50 5.55 -12.61
C LEU A 202 4.57 5.59 -14.13
N PRO A 203 5.75 5.93 -14.70
CA PRO A 203 5.95 5.94 -16.12
C PRO A 203 5.78 4.53 -16.73
N GLU A 204 5.26 4.46 -17.94
CA GLU A 204 5.08 3.20 -18.67
C GLU A 204 6.42 2.60 -19.14
N THR A 205 7.44 3.42 -19.28
CA THR A 205 8.76 3.05 -19.79
C THR A 205 9.87 3.42 -18.80
N GLY A 206 10.96 2.67 -18.82
CA GLY A 206 12.07 2.84 -17.89
C GLY A 206 11.96 1.96 -16.64
N PRO A 207 13.07 1.75 -15.95
CA PRO A 207 13.11 0.84 -14.81
C PRO A 207 12.30 1.38 -13.63
N ILE A 208 11.52 0.51 -13.00
CA ILE A 208 10.76 0.77 -11.78
C ILE A 208 11.36 -0.06 -10.65
N TRP A 209 11.87 0.61 -9.62
CA TRP A 209 12.46 -0.04 -8.47
C TRP A 209 11.40 -0.57 -7.51
N VAL A 210 11.67 -1.73 -6.90
CA VAL A 210 10.82 -2.33 -5.88
C VAL A 210 11.68 -3.19 -4.93
N GLU A 211 11.28 -3.31 -3.67
CA GLU A 211 11.96 -4.19 -2.70
C GLU A 211 11.80 -5.67 -3.06
N ASP A 212 12.83 -6.46 -2.74
CA ASP A 212 12.75 -7.93 -2.72
C ASP A 212 12.00 -8.40 -1.47
N GLU A 213 10.68 -8.28 -1.52
CA GLU A 213 9.82 -8.67 -0.44
C GLU A 213 9.14 -10.03 -0.69
N SER A 214 8.78 -10.70 0.40
CA SER A 214 7.95 -11.89 0.31
C SER A 214 6.54 -11.52 -0.15
N ARG A 215 5.80 -12.53 -0.64
CA ARG A 215 4.40 -12.32 -1.02
C ARG A 215 3.54 -11.74 0.11
N THR A 216 3.92 -11.99 1.36
CA THR A 216 3.19 -11.55 2.55
C THR A 216 4.01 -10.54 3.33
N ILE A 217 3.50 -9.34 3.50
CA ILE A 217 4.11 -8.24 4.25
C ILE A 217 3.23 -7.97 5.49
N GLY A 218 3.61 -8.57 6.62
CA GLY A 218 2.76 -8.54 7.81
C GLY A 218 1.41 -9.23 7.58
N GLY A 219 0.32 -8.47 7.60
CA GLY A 219 -1.06 -8.94 7.39
C GLY A 219 -1.60 -8.76 5.98
N VAL A 220 -0.85 -8.13 5.06
CA VAL A 220 -1.27 -7.90 3.67
C VAL A 220 -0.45 -8.73 2.69
N HIS A 221 -1.00 -8.92 1.49
CA HIS A 221 -0.39 -9.73 0.45
C HIS A 221 -0.16 -8.90 -0.81
N VAL A 222 1.03 -8.99 -1.39
CA VAL A 222 1.30 -8.47 -2.74
C VAL A 222 0.42 -9.22 -3.73
N PRO A 223 -0.33 -8.51 -4.61
CA PRO A 223 -1.20 -9.15 -5.60
C PRO A 223 -0.45 -10.17 -6.45
N PRO A 224 -1.02 -11.38 -6.66
CA PRO A 224 -0.31 -12.46 -7.34
C PRO A 224 0.27 -12.11 -8.71
N PRO A 225 -0.41 -11.35 -9.61
CA PRO A 225 0.16 -10.99 -10.90
C PRO A 225 1.40 -10.08 -10.77
N LEU A 226 1.38 -9.11 -9.84
CA LEU A 226 2.53 -8.23 -9.60
C LEU A 226 3.69 -9.03 -8.97
N PHE A 227 3.40 -9.88 -7.98
CA PHE A 227 4.42 -10.73 -7.36
C PHE A 227 5.10 -11.66 -8.38
N ALA A 228 4.34 -12.23 -9.30
CA ALA A 228 4.90 -13.04 -10.40
C ALA A 228 5.85 -12.23 -11.30
N GLN A 229 5.55 -10.96 -11.58
CA GLN A 229 6.44 -10.07 -12.31
C GLN A 229 7.72 -9.77 -11.51
N MET A 230 7.60 -9.51 -10.21
CA MET A 230 8.76 -9.29 -9.32
C MET A 230 9.70 -10.49 -9.31
N MET A 231 9.15 -11.72 -9.23
CA MET A 231 9.95 -12.95 -9.24
C MET A 231 10.68 -13.23 -10.55
N GLN A 232 10.22 -12.66 -11.67
CA GLN A 232 10.84 -12.76 -12.98
C GLN A 232 11.74 -11.56 -13.32
N ALA A 233 11.68 -10.49 -12.52
CA ALA A 233 12.46 -9.29 -12.73
C ALA A 233 13.94 -9.50 -12.36
N PRO A 234 14.86 -8.74 -12.97
CA PRO A 234 16.25 -8.71 -12.52
C PRO A 234 16.35 -8.34 -11.05
N LEU A 235 17.22 -9.03 -10.32
CA LEU A 235 17.47 -8.82 -8.90
C LEU A 235 18.87 -8.23 -8.70
N ILE A 236 18.94 -7.09 -8.03
CA ILE A 236 20.20 -6.48 -7.60
C ILE A 236 20.30 -6.67 -6.10
N VAL A 237 21.33 -7.35 -5.64
CA VAL A 237 21.52 -7.71 -4.23
C VAL A 237 22.63 -6.86 -3.61
N LEU A 238 22.26 -6.06 -2.61
CA LEU A 238 23.22 -5.40 -1.75
C LEU A 238 23.89 -6.42 -0.82
N ASP A 239 25.19 -6.57 -0.96
CA ASP A 239 25.99 -7.46 -0.12
C ASP A 239 26.73 -6.61 0.93
N ILE A 240 26.12 -6.52 2.11
CA ILE A 240 26.61 -5.74 3.25
C ILE A 240 27.14 -6.67 4.33
N PRO A 241 28.38 -6.48 4.84
CA PRO A 241 28.95 -7.29 5.91
C PRO A 241 28.02 -7.33 7.14
N ARG A 242 28.01 -8.49 7.79
CA ARG A 242 27.13 -8.75 8.93
C ARG A 242 27.29 -7.72 10.06
N GLU A 243 28.54 -7.37 10.38
CA GLU A 243 28.86 -6.45 11.45
C GLU A 243 28.32 -5.03 11.20
N VAL A 244 28.25 -4.62 9.92
CA VAL A 244 27.67 -3.35 9.51
C VAL A 244 26.14 -3.38 9.67
N ARG A 245 25.51 -4.49 9.29
CA ARG A 245 24.05 -4.69 9.45
C ARG A 245 23.64 -4.77 10.91
N VAL A 246 24.45 -5.43 11.76
CA VAL A 246 24.22 -5.51 13.22
C VAL A 246 24.22 -4.12 13.83
N ARG A 247 25.25 -3.31 13.56
CA ARG A 247 25.33 -1.94 14.09
C ARG A 247 24.15 -1.08 13.66
N LYS A 248 23.81 -1.10 12.36
CA LYS A 248 22.66 -0.35 11.84
C LYS A 248 21.36 -0.72 12.55
N LEU A 249 21.07 -2.02 12.65
CA LEU A 249 19.83 -2.48 13.31
C LEU A 249 19.85 -2.23 14.83
N ALA A 250 21.00 -2.34 15.48
CA ALA A 250 21.14 -2.02 16.90
C ALA A 250 20.83 -0.53 17.18
N GLU A 251 21.31 0.38 16.34
CA GLU A 251 20.95 1.80 16.43
C GLU A 251 19.46 2.07 16.19
N GLU A 252 18.85 1.37 15.24
CA GLU A 252 17.40 1.49 14.95
C GLU A 252 16.58 0.98 16.13
N TYR A 253 16.85 -0.24 16.58
CA TYR A 253 16.09 -0.90 17.64
C TYR A 253 16.33 -0.31 19.03
N GLY A 254 17.50 0.29 19.27
CA GLY A 254 17.78 1.01 20.51
C GLY A 254 16.89 2.24 20.76
N ARG A 255 16.14 2.68 19.74
CA ARG A 255 15.17 3.79 19.84
C ARG A 255 13.74 3.32 20.07
N GLU A 256 13.50 1.99 19.96
CA GLU A 256 12.18 1.39 20.03
C GLU A 256 11.82 0.95 21.45
N ASP A 257 10.51 0.75 21.70
CA ASP A 257 10.04 0.24 22.98
C ASP A 257 10.57 -1.18 23.27
N PRO A 258 11.31 -1.41 24.37
CA PRO A 258 11.80 -2.73 24.75
C PRO A 258 10.72 -3.81 24.85
N ALA A 259 9.50 -3.44 25.28
CA ALA A 259 8.39 -4.38 25.35
C ALA A 259 7.90 -4.82 23.97
N ALA A 260 7.89 -3.90 22.99
CA ALA A 260 7.57 -4.22 21.60
C ALA A 260 8.63 -5.14 20.97
N LEU A 261 9.92 -4.88 21.22
CA LEU A 261 11.02 -5.74 20.77
C LEU A 261 10.92 -7.14 21.36
N ALA A 262 10.70 -7.27 22.66
CA ALA A 262 10.48 -8.55 23.34
C ALA A 262 9.28 -9.31 22.74
N GLY A 263 8.19 -8.61 22.48
CA GLY A 263 7.00 -9.17 21.82
C GLY A 263 7.31 -9.73 20.42
N ALA A 264 8.14 -9.04 19.62
CA ALA A 264 8.57 -9.50 18.31
C ALA A 264 9.44 -10.77 18.39
N ILE A 265 10.40 -10.82 19.35
CA ILE A 265 11.21 -12.02 19.60
C ILE A 265 10.32 -13.22 19.97
N LEU A 266 9.34 -13.01 20.85
CA LEU A 266 8.43 -14.08 21.25
C LEU A 266 7.58 -14.62 20.10
N LYS A 267 7.23 -13.80 19.10
CA LYS A 267 6.53 -14.26 17.88
C LYS A 267 7.38 -15.25 17.08
N ILE A 268 8.70 -15.10 17.03
CA ILE A 268 9.61 -15.96 16.26
C ILE A 268 10.25 -17.06 17.11
N ARG A 269 9.93 -17.19 18.40
CA ARG A 269 10.58 -18.12 19.37
C ARG A 269 10.73 -19.56 18.89
N LYS A 270 9.71 -20.08 18.17
CA LYS A 270 9.73 -21.45 17.67
C LYS A 270 10.82 -21.68 16.60
N ARG A 271 11.14 -20.64 15.84
CA ARG A 271 12.12 -20.67 14.75
C ARG A 271 13.51 -20.26 15.25
N LEU A 272 13.56 -19.29 16.19
CA LEU A 272 14.80 -18.82 16.80
C LEU A 272 15.42 -19.87 17.74
N GLY A 273 14.58 -20.68 18.40
CA GLY A 273 14.99 -21.66 19.39
C GLY A 273 14.98 -21.12 20.82
N GLY A 274 14.85 -22.02 21.80
CA GLY A 274 14.64 -21.63 23.20
C GLY A 274 15.79 -20.87 23.84
N LEU A 275 17.03 -21.32 23.59
CA LEU A 275 18.24 -20.69 24.14
C LEU A 275 18.43 -19.28 23.56
N ALA A 276 18.47 -19.14 22.24
CA ALA A 276 18.63 -17.85 21.57
C ALA A 276 17.49 -16.87 21.92
N THR A 277 16.27 -17.36 22.10
CA THR A 277 15.14 -16.52 22.58
C THR A 277 15.42 -15.96 23.97
N LYS A 278 15.87 -16.81 24.92
CA LYS A 278 16.21 -16.39 26.28
C LYS A 278 17.35 -15.36 26.31
N GLU A 279 18.39 -15.61 25.53
CA GLU A 279 19.55 -14.73 25.44
C GLU A 279 19.21 -13.38 24.79
N ALA A 280 18.37 -13.38 23.72
CA ALA A 280 17.93 -12.17 23.07
C ALA A 280 17.03 -11.31 23.99
N LEU A 281 16.15 -11.94 24.80
CA LEU A 281 15.34 -11.23 25.81
C LEU A 281 16.21 -10.67 26.95
N ALA A 282 17.25 -11.41 27.39
CA ALA A 282 18.19 -10.92 28.39
C ALA A 282 18.98 -9.72 27.87
N ALA A 283 19.46 -9.77 26.62
CA ALA A 283 20.18 -8.69 25.98
C ALA A 283 19.36 -7.38 25.92
N ILE A 284 18.04 -7.46 25.68
CA ILE A 284 17.15 -6.28 25.78
C ILE A 284 17.17 -5.70 27.19
N GLY A 285 17.11 -6.57 28.24
CA GLY A 285 17.12 -6.12 29.63
C GLY A 285 18.46 -5.53 30.07
N GLU A 286 19.55 -5.89 29.39
CA GLU A 286 20.92 -5.41 29.62
C GLU A 286 21.29 -4.21 28.71
N ASP A 287 20.35 -3.75 27.86
CA ASP A 287 20.55 -2.71 26.85
C ASP A 287 21.65 -3.07 25.80
N ASP A 288 21.91 -4.37 25.61
CA ASP A 288 22.89 -4.90 24.63
C ASP A 288 22.17 -5.19 23.30
N MET A 289 21.86 -4.14 22.54
CA MET A 289 21.13 -4.25 21.28
C MET A 289 21.94 -4.97 20.19
N GLU A 290 23.27 -4.85 20.18
CA GLU A 290 24.10 -5.56 19.19
C GLU A 290 24.02 -7.08 19.38
N LYS A 291 24.07 -7.55 20.62
CA LYS A 291 23.92 -8.98 20.95
C LYS A 291 22.53 -9.47 20.57
N MET A 292 21.48 -8.74 20.93
CA MET A 292 20.12 -9.08 20.58
C MET A 292 19.94 -9.20 19.06
N VAL A 293 20.38 -8.20 18.31
CA VAL A 293 20.32 -8.17 16.83
C VAL A 293 21.12 -9.31 16.22
N SER A 294 22.34 -9.56 16.73
CA SER A 294 23.17 -10.66 16.24
C SER A 294 22.47 -12.02 16.33
N LEU A 295 21.82 -12.32 17.47
CA LEU A 295 21.07 -13.56 17.65
C LEU A 295 19.88 -13.67 16.68
N VAL A 296 19.18 -12.57 16.43
CA VAL A 296 18.03 -12.50 15.53
C VAL A 296 18.46 -12.64 14.06
N LEU A 297 19.57 -12.02 13.66
CA LEU A 297 20.09 -12.11 12.30
C LEU A 297 20.51 -13.54 11.91
N ASP A 298 21.01 -14.35 12.85
CA ASP A 298 21.32 -15.77 12.59
C ASP A 298 20.12 -16.56 12.07
N TYR A 299 18.93 -16.21 12.54
CA TYR A 299 17.69 -16.79 12.04
C TYR A 299 17.30 -16.25 10.65
N TYR A 300 17.37 -14.93 10.46
CA TYR A 300 16.94 -14.30 9.19
C TYR A 300 17.88 -14.66 8.03
N ASP A 301 19.19 -14.63 8.24
CA ASP A 301 20.18 -14.95 7.20
C ASP A 301 20.03 -16.38 6.68
N LYS A 302 19.76 -17.35 7.57
CA LYS A 302 19.45 -18.73 7.18
C LYS A 302 18.18 -18.85 6.34
N THR A 303 17.17 -18.03 6.61
CA THR A 303 15.89 -18.09 5.91
C THR A 303 15.98 -17.46 4.52
N TYR A 304 16.75 -16.40 4.35
CA TYR A 304 16.87 -15.65 3.10
C TYR A 304 17.65 -16.40 2.02
N SER A 305 18.66 -17.18 2.37
CA SER A 305 19.55 -17.89 1.43
C SER A 305 18.82 -18.91 0.52
N HIS A 306 17.65 -19.40 0.93
CA HIS A 306 16.86 -20.39 0.19
C HIS A 306 16.00 -19.78 -0.95
N GLY A 307 15.88 -18.46 -1.05
CA GLY A 307 15.00 -17.78 -2.03
C GLY A 307 15.70 -17.26 -3.29
N LEU A 308 17.03 -17.29 -3.33
CA LEU A 308 17.84 -16.68 -4.41
C LEU A 308 18.13 -17.61 -5.59
N GLU A 309 17.84 -18.90 -5.48
CA GLU A 309 18.10 -19.89 -6.52
C GLU A 309 17.28 -19.57 -7.79
N ASN A 310 17.96 -19.51 -8.94
CA ASN A 310 17.39 -19.29 -10.28
C ASN A 310 16.94 -17.85 -10.66
N ARG A 311 17.30 -16.82 -9.89
CA ARG A 311 17.06 -15.41 -10.31
C ARG A 311 18.32 -14.82 -10.95
N VAL A 312 18.13 -13.99 -11.99
CA VAL A 312 19.24 -13.22 -12.57
C VAL A 312 19.64 -12.16 -11.54
N THR A 313 20.80 -12.34 -10.93
CA THR A 313 21.27 -11.48 -9.83
C THR A 313 22.53 -10.73 -10.20
N ILE A 314 22.58 -9.45 -9.79
CA ILE A 314 23.81 -8.66 -9.73
C ILE A 314 24.14 -8.46 -8.27
N GLN A 315 25.29 -8.91 -7.81
CA GLN A 315 25.77 -8.61 -6.46
C GLN A 315 26.49 -7.27 -6.45
N VAL A 316 26.14 -6.44 -5.49
CA VAL A 316 26.74 -5.12 -5.27
C VAL A 316 27.36 -5.11 -3.87
N PRO A 317 28.66 -5.37 -3.75
CA PRO A 317 29.34 -5.32 -2.45
C PRO A 317 29.43 -3.87 -1.96
N SER A 318 29.25 -3.68 -0.66
CA SER A 318 29.43 -2.39 0.01
C SER A 318 29.77 -2.59 1.48
N ASP A 319 30.66 -1.79 2.00
CA ASP A 319 31.11 -1.82 3.39
C ASP A 319 30.32 -0.86 4.30
N THR A 320 29.24 -0.27 3.79
CA THR A 320 28.44 0.73 4.50
C THR A 320 26.93 0.54 4.27
N CYS A 321 26.12 0.99 5.22
CA CYS A 321 24.68 1.15 5.04
C CYS A 321 24.29 2.58 4.64
N ASP A 322 25.23 3.43 4.22
CA ASP A 322 24.91 4.78 3.74
C ASP A 322 24.02 4.69 2.49
N PRO A 323 22.79 5.25 2.52
CA PRO A 323 21.84 5.11 1.42
C PRO A 323 22.30 5.78 0.13
N ALA A 324 23.00 6.92 0.22
CA ALA A 324 23.42 7.67 -0.95
C ALA A 324 24.57 6.95 -1.68
N VAL A 325 25.53 6.41 -0.92
CA VAL A 325 26.62 5.60 -1.45
C VAL A 325 26.06 4.35 -2.14
N ASN A 326 25.17 3.63 -1.46
CA ASN A 326 24.60 2.39 -1.98
C ASN A 326 23.69 2.63 -3.19
N ALA A 327 22.92 3.71 -3.23
CA ALA A 327 22.14 4.09 -4.40
C ALA A 327 23.02 4.34 -5.62
N GLN A 328 24.19 4.98 -5.43
CA GLN A 328 25.14 5.19 -6.51
C GLN A 328 25.76 3.87 -6.99
N LEU A 329 26.18 2.98 -6.07
CA LEU A 329 26.74 1.67 -6.41
C LEU A 329 25.74 0.81 -7.20
N VAL A 330 24.49 0.77 -6.75
CA VAL A 330 23.41 0.02 -7.42
C VAL A 330 23.16 0.56 -8.83
N ARG A 331 23.15 1.88 -9.03
CA ARG A 331 23.02 2.50 -10.36
C ARG A 331 24.21 2.20 -11.28
N GLN A 332 25.43 2.23 -10.75
CA GLN A 332 26.64 1.89 -11.53
C GLN A 332 26.62 0.42 -11.95
N ALA A 333 26.25 -0.48 -11.05
CA ALA A 333 26.10 -1.89 -11.34
C ALA A 333 25.06 -2.13 -12.44
N LEU A 334 23.92 -1.43 -12.39
CA LEU A 334 22.89 -1.51 -13.41
C LEU A 334 23.40 -1.01 -14.78
N ALA A 335 24.15 0.10 -14.82
CA ALA A 335 24.67 0.68 -16.07
C ALA A 335 25.72 -0.22 -16.75
N THR A 336 26.46 -1.02 -15.96
CA THR A 336 27.46 -1.96 -16.49
C THR A 336 26.88 -3.32 -16.89
N ALA A 337 25.70 -3.64 -16.35
CA ALA A 337 25.03 -4.89 -16.67
C ALA A 337 24.24 -4.77 -17.99
N ASN A 338 24.63 -5.58 -19.00
CA ASN A 338 23.87 -5.75 -20.22
C ASN A 338 22.58 -6.54 -19.93
N PHE A 339 21.56 -5.89 -19.34
CA PHE A 339 20.24 -6.50 -19.31
C PHE A 339 19.66 -6.52 -20.72
N PRO A 340 19.23 -7.67 -21.24
CA PRO A 340 18.51 -7.69 -22.50
C PRO A 340 17.24 -6.84 -22.32
N ALA A 341 17.15 -5.76 -23.12
CA ALA A 341 15.92 -5.01 -23.22
C ALA A 341 14.81 -6.02 -23.59
N ARG A 342 13.87 -6.28 -22.66
CA ARG A 342 12.72 -7.12 -22.99
C ARG A 342 11.96 -6.43 -24.10
N SER A 343 12.03 -6.99 -25.31
CA SER A 343 11.19 -6.59 -26.43
C SER A 343 9.73 -6.76 -25.98
N THR A 344 9.01 -5.67 -25.88
CA THR A 344 7.55 -5.66 -25.76
C THR A 344 6.94 -6.11 -27.09
N SER A 345 7.11 -7.39 -27.43
CA SER A 345 6.33 -7.98 -28.50
C SER A 345 4.97 -8.38 -27.93
N VAL A 346 4.06 -7.42 -27.87
CA VAL A 346 2.63 -7.72 -27.82
C VAL A 346 2.29 -8.30 -29.19
N SER A 347 2.27 -9.63 -29.29
CA SER A 347 1.63 -10.28 -30.41
C SER A 347 0.13 -10.02 -30.31
N HIS A 348 -0.34 -9.04 -31.07
CA HIS A 348 -1.76 -8.92 -31.39
C HIS A 348 -2.08 -10.15 -32.27
N GLY A 349 -2.57 -11.20 -31.61
CA GLY A 349 -3.19 -12.32 -32.30
C GLY A 349 -4.50 -11.82 -32.91
N ALA A 350 -4.60 -11.98 -34.21
CA ALA A 350 -5.77 -11.70 -35.05
C ALA A 350 -6.97 -12.57 -34.67
#